data_ab470d1be59e9ad4ec3a7902754fcfa4
#
_entry.id   ab470d1be59e9ad4ec3a7902754fcfa4
#
_cell.length_a   1.000
_cell.length_b   1.000
_cell.length_c   1.000
_cell.angle_alpha   90.00
_cell.angle_beta   90.00
_cell.angle_gamma   90.00
#
_symmetry.space_group_name_H-M   'P 1'
#
loop_
_entity.id
_entity.type
_entity.pdbx_description
1 polymer ?
#
loop_
_entity_poly.entity_id
_entity_poly.type
_entity_poly.pdbx_seq_one_letter_code
_entity_poly.pdbx_strand_id
1 'polypeptide(L)'
;MKNFLLIPVVATLLSFSAGSFAEAPAIDTGAPDGLVKSVTTDVLSIVRADPSIKAGDIDRITQVVNQKILPYTDFARTTRLVMGRHWRTATPQQQQQLVEQFKMLLIRTYSGALSQVGNQEIQYQPLRAAPTDTDVVVRSTVINNGRPIQLDYRMEKTAHGWRVYDLNVAGAWLVQTYQQQFNEQIQQYGIDGLINYLSQKNTPAAATKSTS
;
A
#
# COMPACT_ATOMS: atom_id res chain seq x y z
N MET A 1 -32.68 39.07 -68.27
CA MET A 1 -32.02 39.70 -67.10
C MET A 1 -32.27 38.83 -65.94
N LYS A 2 -31.26 38.04 -65.59
CA LYS A 2 -31.34 36.99 -64.55
C LYS A 2 -30.41 37.38 -63.43
N ASN A 3 -31.02 37.76 -62.30
CA ASN A 3 -30.27 38.07 -61.07
C ASN A 3 -29.93 36.78 -60.33
N PHE A 4 -28.62 36.48 -60.21
CA PHE A 4 -28.10 35.38 -59.37
C PHE A 4 -27.85 35.93 -57.96
N LEU A 5 -28.59 35.40 -56.99
CA LEU A 5 -28.41 35.72 -55.57
C LEU A 5 -27.37 34.78 -54.98
N LEU A 6 -26.22 35.31 -54.62
CA LEU A 6 -25.16 34.58 -53.91
C LEU A 6 -25.47 34.59 -52.38
N ILE A 7 -25.68 33.40 -51.82
CA ILE A 7 -25.80 33.18 -50.38
C ILE A 7 -24.41 32.82 -49.82
N PRO A 8 -23.86 33.54 -48.85
CA PRO A 8 -22.63 33.12 -48.19
C PRO A 8 -22.93 32.06 -47.14
N VAL A 9 -22.34 30.86 -47.29
CA VAL A 9 -22.31 29.80 -46.27
C VAL A 9 -21.28 30.18 -45.21
N VAL A 10 -21.77 30.57 -44.04
CA VAL A 10 -20.92 30.78 -42.86
C VAL A 10 -20.61 29.38 -42.24
N ALA A 11 -19.42 28.88 -42.46
CA ALA A 11 -18.91 27.66 -41.81
C ALA A 11 -18.49 28.04 -40.39
N THR A 12 -19.30 27.69 -39.40
CA THR A 12 -18.96 27.82 -37.98
C THR A 12 -18.02 26.67 -37.58
N LEU A 13 -16.73 26.96 -37.46
CA LEU A 13 -15.72 26.04 -36.88
C LEU A 13 -15.99 25.91 -35.38
N LEU A 14 -16.59 24.79 -34.99
CA LEU A 14 -16.65 24.33 -33.60
C LEU A 14 -15.26 23.87 -33.18
N SER A 15 -14.53 24.75 -32.50
CA SER A 15 -13.26 24.36 -31.84
C SER A 15 -13.57 23.42 -30.65
N PHE A 16 -13.39 22.14 -30.86
CA PHE A 16 -13.35 21.19 -29.76
C PHE A 16 -12.09 21.43 -28.95
N SER A 17 -12.21 22.09 -27.82
CA SER A 17 -11.16 22.12 -26.81
C SER A 17 -11.05 20.72 -26.22
N ALA A 18 -10.06 19.94 -26.67
CA ALA A 18 -9.65 18.72 -26.02
C ALA A 18 -9.14 19.09 -24.63
N GLY A 19 -9.95 18.84 -23.61
CA GLY A 19 -9.53 18.94 -22.23
C GLY A 19 -8.36 17.98 -22.02
N SER A 20 -7.17 18.51 -21.77
CA SER A 20 -6.03 17.72 -21.33
C SER A 20 -6.39 17.10 -20.00
N PHE A 21 -6.76 15.82 -20.02
CA PHE A 21 -6.74 15.01 -18.79
C PHE A 21 -5.29 14.97 -18.36
N ALA A 22 -4.97 15.61 -17.23
CA ALA A 22 -3.66 15.49 -16.61
C ALA A 22 -3.48 14.01 -16.27
N GLU A 23 -2.64 13.33 -17.03
CA GLU A 23 -2.23 11.95 -16.77
C GLU A 23 -1.55 11.91 -15.38
N ALA A 24 -2.01 10.99 -14.52
CA ALA A 24 -1.38 10.82 -13.21
C ALA A 24 0.12 10.55 -13.41
N PRO A 25 1.01 11.16 -12.62
CA PRO A 25 2.45 11.01 -12.80
C PRO A 25 2.80 9.52 -12.74
N ALA A 26 3.57 9.07 -13.74
CA ALA A 26 4.06 7.69 -13.80
C ALA A 26 4.90 7.36 -12.56
N ILE A 27 4.71 6.15 -12.00
CA ILE A 27 5.50 5.69 -10.85
C ILE A 27 6.96 5.52 -11.28
N ASP A 28 7.87 6.21 -10.58
CA ASP A 28 9.33 6.04 -10.77
C ASP A 28 9.77 4.69 -10.20
N THR A 29 10.12 3.76 -11.08
CA THR A 29 10.59 2.42 -10.72
C THR A 29 12.12 2.26 -10.87
N GLY A 30 12.83 3.31 -11.29
CA GLY A 30 14.25 3.26 -11.59
C GLY A 30 15.14 3.22 -10.35
N ALA A 31 14.76 3.94 -9.31
CA ALA A 31 15.48 4.02 -8.05
C ALA A 31 14.59 3.67 -6.86
N PRO A 32 15.11 3.07 -5.77
CA PRO A 32 14.30 2.62 -4.65
C PRO A 32 13.62 3.78 -3.89
N ASP A 33 14.31 4.88 -3.70
CA ASP A 33 13.77 6.09 -3.06
C ASP A 33 12.76 6.82 -3.98
N GLY A 34 13.00 6.85 -5.29
CA GLY A 34 12.05 7.33 -6.29
C GLY A 34 10.75 6.53 -6.27
N LEU A 35 10.86 5.19 -6.23
CA LEU A 35 9.69 4.30 -6.12
C LEU A 35 8.88 4.58 -4.86
N VAL A 36 9.51 4.60 -3.68
CA VAL A 36 8.83 4.88 -2.41
C VAL A 36 8.12 6.23 -2.46
N LYS A 37 8.81 7.26 -2.94
CA LYS A 37 8.27 8.62 -3.04
C LYS A 37 7.06 8.68 -3.97
N SER A 38 7.15 8.07 -5.16
CA SER A 38 6.07 8.07 -6.16
C SER A 38 4.84 7.31 -5.65
N VAL A 39 5.02 6.08 -5.13
CA VAL A 39 3.92 5.27 -4.60
C VAL A 39 3.27 5.97 -3.41
N THR A 40 4.06 6.51 -2.50
CA THR A 40 3.51 7.20 -1.32
C THR A 40 2.72 8.44 -1.72
N THR A 41 3.21 9.23 -2.69
CA THR A 41 2.50 10.41 -3.20
C THR A 41 1.17 10.03 -3.84
N ASP A 42 1.14 8.98 -4.68
CA ASP A 42 -0.08 8.49 -5.32
C ASP A 42 -1.10 8.01 -4.28
N VAL A 43 -0.67 7.17 -3.33
CA VAL A 43 -1.53 6.67 -2.25
C VAL A 43 -2.08 7.81 -1.38
N LEU A 44 -1.25 8.77 -0.97
CA LEU A 44 -1.70 9.92 -0.18
C LEU A 44 -2.73 10.77 -0.93
N SER A 45 -2.55 10.97 -2.24
CA SER A 45 -3.51 11.69 -3.09
C SER A 45 -4.87 10.99 -3.07
N ILE A 46 -4.90 9.68 -3.25
CA ILE A 46 -6.13 8.88 -3.22
C ILE A 46 -6.79 8.95 -1.84
N VAL A 47 -6.03 8.70 -0.77
CA VAL A 47 -6.56 8.66 0.60
C VAL A 47 -7.15 10.01 1.01
N ARG A 48 -6.52 11.12 0.61
CA ARG A 48 -7.01 12.47 0.89
C ARG A 48 -8.31 12.82 0.14
N ALA A 49 -8.48 12.28 -1.05
CA ALA A 49 -9.63 12.55 -1.89
C ALA A 49 -10.83 11.62 -1.64
N ASP A 50 -10.61 10.45 -1.02
CA ASP A 50 -11.61 9.39 -0.91
C ASP A 50 -12.37 9.44 0.43
N PRO A 51 -13.68 9.82 0.43
CA PRO A 51 -14.48 9.86 1.65
C PRO A 51 -14.68 8.48 2.32
N SER A 52 -14.72 7.39 1.52
CA SER A 52 -14.89 6.03 2.05
C SER A 52 -13.69 5.60 2.89
N ILE A 53 -12.47 5.95 2.45
CA ILE A 53 -11.25 5.70 3.23
C ILE A 53 -11.25 6.50 4.53
N LYS A 54 -11.66 7.76 4.48
CA LYS A 54 -11.80 8.62 5.67
C LYS A 54 -12.84 8.08 6.66
N ALA A 55 -13.89 7.42 6.15
CA ALA A 55 -14.88 6.72 6.96
C ALA A 55 -14.40 5.36 7.50
N GLY A 56 -13.18 4.91 7.11
CA GLY A 56 -12.60 3.63 7.55
C GLY A 56 -13.13 2.41 6.81
N ASP A 57 -13.65 2.57 5.60
CA ASP A 57 -14.14 1.47 4.75
C ASP A 57 -12.98 0.52 4.40
N ILE A 58 -12.99 -0.66 5.03
CA ILE A 58 -11.94 -1.68 4.88
C ILE A 58 -11.89 -2.24 3.46
N ASP A 59 -13.01 -2.39 2.78
CA ASP A 59 -13.05 -2.94 1.43
C ASP A 59 -12.42 -1.94 0.46
N ARG A 60 -12.74 -0.66 0.61
CA ARG A 60 -12.10 0.40 -0.17
C ARG A 60 -10.61 0.52 0.09
N ILE A 61 -10.19 0.48 1.35
CA ILE A 61 -8.76 0.48 1.74
C ILE A 61 -8.06 -0.74 1.14
N THR A 62 -8.66 -1.94 1.22
CA THR A 62 -8.12 -3.17 0.64
C THR A 62 -7.95 -3.04 -0.87
N GLN A 63 -8.91 -2.45 -1.57
CA GLN A 63 -8.81 -2.20 -3.01
C GLN A 63 -7.61 -1.30 -3.35
N VAL A 64 -7.42 -0.20 -2.62
CA VAL A 64 -6.29 0.71 -2.84
C VAL A 64 -4.96 0.01 -2.55
N VAL A 65 -4.86 -0.76 -1.46
CA VAL A 65 -3.66 -1.56 -1.15
C VAL A 65 -3.33 -2.53 -2.28
N ASN A 66 -4.32 -3.29 -2.77
CA ASN A 66 -4.12 -4.26 -3.85
C ASN A 66 -3.67 -3.60 -5.16
N GLN A 67 -4.22 -2.43 -5.49
CA GLN A 67 -3.95 -1.75 -6.76
C GLN A 67 -2.70 -0.86 -6.74
N LYS A 68 -2.37 -0.26 -5.59
CA LYS A 68 -1.38 0.81 -5.49
C LYS A 68 -0.13 0.46 -4.67
N ILE A 69 -0.21 -0.50 -3.75
CA ILE A 69 0.90 -0.87 -2.85
C ILE A 69 1.47 -2.24 -3.20
N LEU A 70 0.63 -3.26 -3.32
CA LEU A 70 1.08 -4.64 -3.55
C LEU A 70 1.88 -4.84 -4.84
N PRO A 71 1.65 -4.14 -5.97
CA PRO A 71 2.50 -4.26 -7.16
C PRO A 71 3.97 -3.91 -6.91
N TYR A 72 4.25 -3.14 -5.86
CA TYR A 72 5.60 -2.69 -5.49
C TYR A 72 6.12 -3.34 -4.21
N THR A 73 5.42 -4.37 -3.72
CA THR A 73 5.76 -5.09 -2.49
C THR A 73 6.00 -6.56 -2.78
N ASP A 74 7.04 -7.18 -2.20
CA ASP A 74 7.15 -8.64 -2.12
C ASP A 74 6.54 -9.13 -0.80
N PHE A 75 5.21 -9.18 -0.77
CA PHE A 75 4.48 -9.58 0.44
C PHE A 75 4.62 -11.07 0.75
N ALA A 76 4.90 -11.90 -0.24
CA ALA A 76 5.23 -13.31 -0.03
C ALA A 76 6.57 -13.44 0.72
N ARG A 77 7.60 -12.66 0.35
CA ARG A 77 8.86 -12.58 1.10
C ARG A 77 8.63 -12.06 2.52
N THR A 78 7.83 -11.00 2.69
CA THR A 78 7.47 -10.48 4.03
C THR A 78 6.90 -11.59 4.90
N THR A 79 5.90 -12.31 4.41
CA THR A 79 5.25 -13.41 5.14
C THR A 79 6.24 -14.54 5.43
N ARG A 80 7.08 -14.92 4.46
CA ARG A 80 8.12 -15.93 4.63
C ARG A 80 9.12 -15.57 5.74
N LEU A 81 9.53 -14.30 5.80
CA LEU A 81 10.43 -13.79 6.83
C LEU A 81 9.77 -13.83 8.22
N VAL A 82 8.51 -13.42 8.32
CA VAL A 82 7.73 -13.48 9.56
C VAL A 82 7.55 -14.93 10.05
N MET A 83 7.27 -15.86 9.13
CA MET A 83 7.15 -17.29 9.45
C MET A 83 8.48 -17.96 9.85
N GLY A 84 9.61 -17.37 9.42
CA GLY A 84 10.95 -17.90 9.69
C GLY A 84 11.10 -19.37 9.27
N ARG A 85 11.59 -20.22 10.20
CA ARG A 85 11.78 -21.67 9.94
C ARG A 85 10.48 -22.39 9.59
N HIS A 86 9.36 -21.95 10.11
CA HIS A 86 8.06 -22.59 9.94
C HIS A 86 7.52 -22.48 8.51
N TRP A 87 8.02 -21.53 7.72
CA TRP A 87 7.64 -21.40 6.29
C TRP A 87 7.92 -22.67 5.49
N ARG A 88 9.05 -23.35 5.78
CA ARG A 88 9.45 -24.57 5.04
C ARG A 88 8.62 -25.80 5.39
N THR A 89 7.96 -25.80 6.55
CA THR A 89 7.09 -26.90 6.99
C THR A 89 5.62 -26.66 6.64
N ALA A 90 5.26 -25.44 6.22
CA ALA A 90 3.93 -25.10 5.76
C ALA A 90 3.70 -25.67 4.35
N THR A 91 2.53 -26.25 4.12
CA THR A 91 2.09 -26.69 2.79
C THR A 91 1.88 -25.46 1.87
N PRO A 92 1.92 -25.63 0.54
CA PRO A 92 1.64 -24.52 -0.39
C PRO A 92 0.29 -23.84 -0.13
N GLN A 93 -0.73 -24.59 0.26
CA GLN A 93 -2.04 -24.04 0.62
C GLN A 93 -1.97 -23.20 1.90
N GLN A 94 -1.29 -23.70 2.95
CA GLN A 94 -1.07 -22.93 4.19
C GLN A 94 -0.25 -21.67 3.93
N GLN A 95 0.78 -21.74 3.09
CA GLN A 95 1.57 -20.56 2.70
C GLN A 95 0.70 -19.50 2.04
N GLN A 96 -0.17 -19.88 1.10
CA GLN A 96 -1.09 -18.95 0.45
C GLN A 96 -2.09 -18.34 1.46
N GLN A 97 -2.69 -19.16 2.33
CA GLN A 97 -3.58 -18.67 3.37
C GLN A 97 -2.89 -17.70 4.33
N LEU A 98 -1.65 -18.00 4.75
CA LEU A 98 -0.87 -17.11 5.61
C LEU A 98 -0.59 -15.77 4.96
N VAL A 99 -0.24 -15.74 3.67
CA VAL A 99 -0.04 -14.49 2.91
C VAL A 99 -1.31 -13.65 2.92
N GLU A 100 -2.45 -14.25 2.59
CA GLU A 100 -3.73 -13.53 2.55
C GLU A 100 -4.20 -13.07 3.94
N GLN A 101 -4.13 -13.94 4.94
CA GLN A 101 -4.55 -13.60 6.30
C GLN A 101 -3.65 -12.54 6.93
N PHE A 102 -2.35 -12.61 6.71
CA PHE A 102 -1.42 -11.61 7.23
C PHE A 102 -1.60 -10.24 6.54
N LYS A 103 -1.83 -10.23 5.23
CA LYS A 103 -2.19 -9.01 4.51
C LYS A 103 -3.43 -8.34 5.12
N MET A 104 -4.50 -9.09 5.33
CA MET A 104 -5.73 -8.57 5.92
C MET A 104 -5.52 -8.07 7.34
N LEU A 105 -4.72 -8.78 8.14
CA LEU A 105 -4.36 -8.32 9.49
C LEU A 105 -3.70 -6.94 9.45
N LEU A 106 -2.72 -6.72 8.56
CA LEU A 106 -2.04 -5.43 8.45
C LEU A 106 -3.00 -4.34 7.96
N ILE A 107 -3.82 -4.62 6.95
CA ILE A 107 -4.83 -3.66 6.46
C ILE A 107 -5.73 -3.20 7.60
N ARG A 108 -6.29 -4.15 8.37
CA ARG A 108 -7.18 -3.82 9.50
C ARG A 108 -6.46 -3.09 10.63
N THR A 109 -5.24 -3.52 10.96
CA THR A 109 -4.44 -2.90 12.01
C THR A 109 -4.11 -1.44 11.71
N TYR A 110 -3.80 -1.12 10.43
CA TYR A 110 -3.36 0.22 10.04
C TYR A 110 -4.42 1.05 9.32
N SER A 111 -5.64 0.52 9.10
CA SER A 111 -6.73 1.26 8.46
C SER A 111 -7.10 2.55 9.19
N GLY A 112 -7.11 2.53 10.52
CA GLY A 112 -7.36 3.71 11.34
C GLY A 112 -6.32 4.82 11.13
N ALA A 113 -5.06 4.47 10.91
CA ALA A 113 -4.03 5.45 10.57
C ALA A 113 -4.26 6.05 9.18
N LEU A 114 -4.69 5.23 8.21
CA LEU A 114 -5.01 5.70 6.85
C LEU A 114 -6.24 6.62 6.84
N SER A 115 -7.28 6.31 7.62
CA SER A 115 -8.48 7.17 7.69
C SER A 115 -8.22 8.53 8.31
N GLN A 116 -7.15 8.67 9.10
CA GLN A 116 -6.71 9.93 9.72
C GLN A 116 -5.72 10.73 8.87
N VAL A 117 -5.40 10.25 7.65
CA VAL A 117 -4.51 10.99 6.75
C VAL A 117 -5.16 12.31 6.32
N GLY A 118 -4.46 13.40 6.63
CA GLY A 118 -4.82 14.78 6.28
C GLY A 118 -3.65 15.48 5.59
N ASN A 119 -3.14 16.53 6.22
CA ASN A 119 -2.06 17.36 5.69
C ASN A 119 -0.66 16.96 6.18
N GLN A 120 -0.46 15.66 6.51
CA GLN A 120 0.85 15.17 6.91
C GLN A 120 1.86 15.37 5.78
N GLU A 121 3.05 15.82 6.15
CA GLU A 121 4.20 15.93 5.28
C GLU A 121 5.10 14.71 5.46
N ILE A 122 5.68 14.22 4.36
CA ILE A 122 6.68 13.15 4.41
C ILE A 122 8.02 13.70 3.98
N GLN A 123 8.99 13.63 4.89
CA GLN A 123 10.35 14.04 4.67
C GLN A 123 11.22 12.81 4.41
N TYR A 124 11.81 12.74 3.22
CA TYR A 124 12.70 11.65 2.83
C TYR A 124 14.15 12.01 3.11
N GLN A 125 14.88 11.04 3.67
CA GLN A 125 16.32 11.19 3.86
C GLN A 125 17.06 10.76 2.57
N PRO A 126 18.24 11.35 2.29
CA PRO A 126 19.07 10.90 1.17
C PRO A 126 19.37 9.40 1.26
N LEU A 127 19.17 8.69 0.16
CA LEU A 127 19.50 7.28 0.08
C LEU A 127 21.01 7.07 0.28
N ARG A 128 21.38 6.20 1.21
CA ARG A 128 22.76 5.78 1.46
C ARG A 128 22.95 4.36 0.95
N ALA A 129 23.20 4.24 -0.34
CA ALA A 129 23.42 2.95 -1.01
C ALA A 129 24.46 3.10 -2.13
N ALA A 130 25.26 2.08 -2.36
CA ALA A 130 26.10 1.99 -3.53
C ALA A 130 25.27 1.61 -4.77
N PRO A 131 25.69 1.97 -5.99
CA PRO A 131 24.96 1.59 -7.21
C PRO A 131 24.81 0.08 -7.43
N THR A 132 25.66 -0.72 -6.78
CA THR A 132 25.66 -2.19 -6.82
C THR A 132 24.78 -2.85 -5.76
N ASP A 133 24.27 -2.07 -4.78
CA ASP A 133 23.46 -2.63 -3.71
C ASP A 133 22.13 -3.13 -4.25
N THR A 134 21.76 -4.32 -3.82
CA THR A 134 20.49 -4.97 -4.18
C THR A 134 19.52 -5.09 -3.01
N ASP A 135 19.96 -4.69 -1.81
CA ASP A 135 19.12 -4.61 -0.59
C ASP A 135 19.45 -3.29 0.11
N VAL A 136 18.45 -2.44 0.30
CA VAL A 136 18.64 -1.08 0.80
C VAL A 136 17.53 -0.70 1.79
N VAL A 137 17.80 0.38 2.56
CA VAL A 137 16.79 1.00 3.42
C VAL A 137 16.53 2.42 2.93
N VAL A 138 15.32 2.67 2.48
CA VAL A 138 14.80 4.03 2.25
C VAL A 138 14.23 4.54 3.56
N ARG A 139 14.67 5.73 3.99
CA ARG A 139 14.26 6.32 5.27
C ARG A 139 13.38 7.52 5.05
N SER A 140 12.30 7.60 5.83
CA SER A 140 11.43 8.76 5.85
C SER A 140 10.89 9.07 7.25
N THR A 141 10.37 10.29 7.39
CA THR A 141 9.71 10.76 8.59
C THR A 141 8.38 11.39 8.18
N VAL A 142 7.29 10.89 8.73
CA VAL A 142 5.96 11.47 8.58
C VAL A 142 5.76 12.51 9.69
N ILE A 143 5.51 13.75 9.33
CA ILE A 143 5.19 14.81 10.29
C ILE A 143 3.68 14.85 10.49
N ASN A 144 3.22 14.39 11.64
CA ASN A 144 1.82 14.37 12.01
C ASN A 144 1.54 15.34 13.16
N ASN A 145 0.89 16.47 12.87
CA ASN A 145 0.63 17.54 13.84
C ASN A 145 1.91 17.97 14.62
N GLY A 146 3.01 18.16 13.89
CA GLY A 146 4.32 18.53 14.43
C GLY A 146 5.09 17.39 15.11
N ARG A 147 4.52 16.18 15.21
CA ARG A 147 5.20 15.02 15.79
C ARG A 147 5.83 14.18 14.68
N PRO A 148 7.15 13.92 14.71
CA PRO A 148 7.81 13.06 13.76
C PRO A 148 7.49 11.58 14.06
N ILE A 149 7.09 10.84 13.03
CA ILE A 149 6.88 9.39 13.07
C ILE A 149 7.81 8.77 12.03
N GLN A 150 8.73 7.92 12.47
CA GLN A 150 9.62 7.18 11.57
C GLN A 150 8.82 6.21 10.71
N LEU A 151 9.08 6.21 9.39
CA LEU A 151 8.52 5.29 8.43
C LEU A 151 9.62 4.91 7.42
N ASP A 152 10.28 3.77 7.64
CA ASP A 152 11.36 3.31 6.78
C ASP A 152 10.94 2.04 6.02
N TYR A 153 11.63 1.79 4.91
CA TYR A 153 11.30 0.72 3.97
C TYR A 153 12.54 -0.10 3.68
N ARG A 154 12.52 -1.41 3.96
CA ARG A 154 13.51 -2.34 3.40
C ARG A 154 13.07 -2.76 2.03
N MET A 155 13.99 -2.66 1.08
CA MET A 155 13.72 -2.93 -0.32
C MET A 155 14.79 -3.83 -0.91
N GLU A 156 14.36 -4.73 -1.80
CA GLU A 156 15.27 -5.53 -2.61
C GLU A 156 15.08 -5.28 -4.10
N LYS A 157 16.15 -5.44 -4.86
CA LYS A 157 16.13 -5.40 -6.32
C LYS A 157 15.86 -6.79 -6.86
N THR A 158 14.71 -6.96 -7.48
CA THR A 158 14.27 -8.21 -8.13
C THR A 158 14.41 -8.13 -9.64
N ALA A 159 14.14 -9.23 -10.35
CA ALA A 159 14.04 -9.22 -11.81
C ALA A 159 12.94 -8.26 -12.34
N HIS A 160 11.97 -7.92 -11.49
CA HIS A 160 10.87 -7.00 -11.82
C HIS A 160 11.03 -5.60 -11.21
N GLY A 161 12.26 -5.21 -10.87
CA GLY A 161 12.58 -3.93 -10.24
C GLY A 161 12.57 -3.99 -8.71
N TRP A 162 12.65 -2.84 -8.08
CA TRP A 162 12.66 -2.72 -6.63
C TRP A 162 11.32 -3.12 -6.00
N ARG A 163 11.39 -3.82 -4.85
CA ARG A 163 10.22 -4.25 -4.07
C ARG A 163 10.45 -4.00 -2.59
N VAL A 164 9.44 -3.45 -1.93
CA VAL A 164 9.41 -3.34 -0.47
C VAL A 164 9.11 -4.72 0.12
N TYR A 165 9.86 -5.14 1.15
CA TYR A 165 9.60 -6.40 1.85
C TYR A 165 9.49 -6.26 3.37
N ASP A 166 9.79 -5.09 3.94
CA ASP A 166 9.59 -4.81 5.37
C ASP A 166 9.40 -3.31 5.59
N LEU A 167 8.62 -2.97 6.62
CA LEU A 167 8.37 -1.59 7.04
C LEU A 167 8.77 -1.39 8.50
N ASN A 168 9.40 -0.25 8.78
CA ASN A 168 9.57 0.25 10.14
C ASN A 168 8.50 1.32 10.40
N VAL A 169 7.68 1.10 11.40
CA VAL A 169 6.66 2.05 11.82
C VAL A 169 6.96 2.48 13.27
N ALA A 170 7.27 3.75 13.46
CA ALA A 170 7.58 4.34 14.77
C ALA A 170 8.70 3.59 15.53
N GLY A 171 9.74 3.11 14.83
CA GLY A 171 10.88 2.39 15.40
C GLY A 171 10.75 0.86 15.44
N ALA A 172 9.60 0.31 15.11
CA ALA A 172 9.35 -1.14 15.10
C ALA A 172 9.31 -1.69 13.68
N TRP A 173 10.18 -2.65 13.35
CA TRP A 173 10.15 -3.39 12.09
C TRP A 173 9.04 -4.44 12.12
N LEU A 174 8.14 -4.42 11.13
CA LEU A 174 6.96 -5.31 11.10
C LEU A 174 7.35 -6.79 11.05
N VAL A 175 8.36 -7.15 10.25
CA VAL A 175 8.85 -8.54 10.19
C VAL A 175 9.27 -9.02 11.58
N GLN A 176 10.06 -8.25 12.32
CA GLN A 176 10.53 -8.64 13.65
C GLN A 176 9.36 -8.74 14.65
N THR A 177 8.45 -7.77 14.63
CA THR A 177 7.30 -7.71 15.54
C THR A 177 6.39 -8.92 15.33
N TYR A 178 6.01 -9.21 14.10
CA TYR A 178 5.10 -10.31 13.80
C TYR A 178 5.78 -11.69 13.85
N GLN A 179 7.08 -11.77 13.60
CA GLN A 179 7.84 -13.03 13.73
C GLN A 179 7.75 -13.59 15.16
N GLN A 180 7.90 -12.74 16.17
CA GLN A 180 7.74 -13.16 17.55
C GLN A 180 6.32 -13.67 17.81
N GLN A 181 5.30 -12.90 17.45
CA GLN A 181 3.88 -13.26 17.67
C GLN A 181 3.49 -14.55 16.96
N PHE A 182 3.93 -14.70 15.69
CA PHE A 182 3.60 -15.90 14.91
C PHE A 182 4.32 -17.13 15.46
N ASN A 183 5.59 -16.99 15.87
CA ASN A 183 6.33 -18.07 16.48
C ASN A 183 5.65 -18.58 17.77
N GLU A 184 5.18 -17.67 18.64
CA GLU A 184 4.44 -18.04 19.85
C GLU A 184 3.15 -18.81 19.52
N GLN A 185 2.36 -18.32 18.54
CA GLN A 185 1.14 -18.98 18.10
C GLN A 185 1.40 -20.36 17.50
N ILE A 186 2.45 -20.49 16.67
CA ILE A 186 2.79 -21.77 16.04
C ILE A 186 3.29 -22.78 17.07
N GLN A 187 4.10 -22.36 18.04
CA GLN A 187 4.57 -23.25 19.11
C GLN A 187 3.42 -23.81 19.93
N GLN A 188 2.37 -23.05 20.15
CA GLN A 188 1.24 -23.46 20.97
C GLN A 188 0.17 -24.24 20.18
N TYR A 189 -0.11 -23.83 18.94
CA TYR A 189 -1.28 -24.30 18.19
C TYR A 189 -0.95 -24.81 16.78
N GLY A 190 0.31 -24.85 16.39
CA GLY A 190 0.73 -25.21 15.04
C GLY A 190 0.40 -24.17 13.98
N ILE A 191 0.69 -24.49 12.72
CA ILE A 191 0.47 -23.57 11.58
C ILE A 191 -1.04 -23.33 11.34
N ASP A 192 -1.85 -24.37 11.44
CA ASP A 192 -3.32 -24.24 11.28
C ASP A 192 -3.92 -23.41 12.41
N GLY A 193 -3.38 -23.51 13.62
CA GLY A 193 -3.76 -22.66 14.75
C GLY A 193 -3.46 -21.18 14.49
N LEU A 194 -2.31 -20.86 13.91
CA LEU A 194 -1.97 -19.51 13.48
C LEU A 194 -2.95 -19.01 12.40
N ILE A 195 -3.24 -19.83 11.38
CA ILE A 195 -4.20 -19.45 10.32
C ILE A 195 -5.57 -19.15 10.91
N ASN A 196 -6.06 -20.00 11.81
CA ASN A 196 -7.33 -19.79 12.51
C ASN A 196 -7.32 -18.51 13.36
N TYR A 197 -6.24 -18.27 14.11
CA TYR A 197 -6.08 -17.04 14.89
C TYR A 197 -6.15 -15.80 14.00
N LEU A 198 -5.42 -15.77 12.88
CA LEU A 198 -5.44 -14.67 11.94
C LEU A 198 -6.83 -14.47 11.31
N SER A 199 -7.50 -15.56 10.93
CA SER A 199 -8.86 -15.51 10.39
C SER A 199 -9.85 -14.89 11.37
N GLN A 200 -9.77 -15.26 12.65
CA GLN A 200 -10.61 -14.68 13.70
C GLN A 200 -10.34 -13.18 13.89
N LYS A 201 -9.06 -12.76 13.89
CA LYS A 201 -8.68 -11.33 13.95
C LYS A 201 -9.17 -10.53 12.74
N ASN A 202 -9.30 -11.17 11.60
CA ASN A 202 -9.76 -10.56 10.36
C ASN A 202 -11.29 -10.56 10.20
N THR A 203 -12.00 -11.33 11.01
CA THR A 203 -13.46 -11.30 11.03
C THR A 203 -13.94 -10.01 11.71
N PRO A 204 -14.85 -9.23 11.09
CA PRO A 204 -15.43 -8.07 11.75
C PRO A 204 -16.10 -8.54 13.06
N ALA A 205 -15.89 -7.80 14.17
CA ALA A 205 -16.70 -8.02 15.36
C ALA A 205 -18.17 -7.89 14.95
N ALA A 206 -18.96 -8.96 15.15
CA ALA A 206 -20.39 -8.89 14.90
C ALA A 206 -20.92 -7.69 15.67
N ALA A 207 -21.56 -6.75 14.97
CA ALA A 207 -22.23 -5.63 15.61
C ALA A 207 -23.22 -6.23 16.60
N THR A 208 -22.89 -6.16 17.87
CA THR A 208 -23.82 -6.50 18.95
C THR A 208 -24.99 -5.53 18.81
N LYS A 209 -26.08 -6.00 18.17
CA LYS A 209 -27.35 -5.30 18.22
C LYS A 209 -27.74 -5.26 19.70
N SER A 210 -27.53 -4.12 20.33
CA SER A 210 -28.20 -3.83 21.60
C SER A 210 -29.68 -3.72 21.30
N THR A 211 -30.40 -4.81 21.50
CA THR A 211 -31.86 -4.79 21.71
C THR A 211 -32.11 -4.14 23.07
N SER A 212 -32.51 -2.90 23.03
CA SER A 212 -33.18 -2.21 24.13
C SER A 212 -34.65 -2.19 23.82
#